data_f7af2e701aa38e4f9b60f9e0792ab1e2
#
_entry.id   f7af2e701aa38e4f9b60f9e0792ab1e2
#
_cell.length_a   1.000
_cell.length_b   1.000
_cell.length_c   1.000
_cell.angle_alpha   90.00
_cell.angle_beta   90.00
_cell.angle_gamma   90.00
#
_symmetry.space_group_name_H-M   'P 1'
#
loop_
_entity.id
_entity.type
_entity.pdbx_description
1 polymer ?
#
loop_
_entity_poly.entity_id
_entity_poly.type
_entity_poly.pdbx_seq_one_letter_code
_entity_poly.pdbx_strand_id
1 'polypeptide(L)'
;RVKVLNNGLVVRDVAFMGADHPIEVDIGGIQQIEIVKGPSSILYSNGAIGGIVNIVDNTIAKEDVLENIFNLGFESQSVNDGDNYNIDYSGSVEGLNLFISHSSKNLDNFDIPDEAVIHEPGETHDEFSYLPNSDSKLAATRLGISKTGDWGYYGISSVIIDQLNGVPFH
;
A
#
# COMPACT_ATOMS: atom_id res chain seq x y z
N ARG A 1 -17.09 10.18 3.00
CA ARG A 1 -15.68 9.78 2.90
C ARG A 1 -15.57 8.27 3.14
N VAL A 2 -14.71 7.61 2.39
CA VAL A 2 -14.27 6.24 2.65
C VAL A 2 -13.05 6.31 3.55
N LYS A 3 -12.94 5.40 4.52
CA LYS A 3 -11.75 5.29 5.37
C LYS A 3 -10.96 4.05 5.03
N VAL A 4 -9.64 4.15 5.13
CA VAL A 4 -8.73 3.01 4.98
C VAL A 4 -8.27 2.56 6.36
N LEU A 5 -8.34 1.26 6.58
CA LEU A 5 -7.83 0.58 7.77
C LEU A 5 -6.72 -0.39 7.36
N ASN A 6 -5.80 -0.63 8.26
CA ASN A 6 -4.84 -1.72 8.16
C ASN A 6 -5.03 -2.62 9.38
N ASN A 7 -5.38 -3.88 9.14
CA ASN A 7 -5.71 -4.86 10.19
C ASN A 7 -6.72 -4.35 11.23
N GLY A 8 -7.74 -3.60 10.77
CA GLY A 8 -8.76 -3.00 11.62
C GLY A 8 -8.37 -1.68 12.31
N LEU A 9 -7.14 -1.22 12.16
CA LEU A 9 -6.65 0.03 12.71
C LEU A 9 -6.71 1.15 11.67
N VAL A 10 -7.14 2.34 12.09
CA VAL A 10 -7.23 3.50 11.19
C VAL A 10 -5.82 3.92 10.76
N VAL A 11 -5.56 3.90 9.45
CA VAL A 11 -4.36 4.52 8.90
C VAL A 11 -4.49 6.03 9.03
N ARG A 12 -3.55 6.63 9.74
CA ARG A 12 -3.43 8.09 9.84
C ARG A 12 -2.35 8.54 8.88
N ASP A 13 -2.78 9.19 7.83
CA ASP A 13 -1.89 9.76 6.84
C ASP A 13 -2.28 11.21 6.51
N VAL A 14 -1.43 11.87 5.73
CA VAL A 14 -1.63 13.25 5.26
C VAL A 14 -2.80 13.33 4.27
N ALA A 15 -3.16 12.23 3.58
CA ALA A 15 -4.30 12.13 2.67
C ALA A 15 -5.64 12.47 3.34
N PHE A 16 -5.68 12.42 4.67
CA PHE A 16 -6.85 12.86 5.44
C PHE A 16 -7.11 14.36 5.34
N MET A 17 -6.10 15.15 5.02
CA MET A 17 -6.17 16.61 4.98
C MET A 17 -6.56 17.15 3.60
N GLY A 18 -6.29 16.42 2.51
CA GLY A 18 -6.61 16.80 1.15
C GLY A 18 -6.92 15.60 0.26
N ALA A 19 -7.71 15.80 -0.79
CA ALA A 19 -8.06 14.74 -1.73
C ALA A 19 -6.95 14.48 -2.78
N ASP A 20 -5.99 15.32 -2.81
CA ASP A 20 -4.81 15.37 -3.69
C ASP A 20 -3.59 14.62 -3.13
N HIS A 21 -3.68 14.18 -1.88
CA HIS A 21 -2.61 13.39 -1.28
C HIS A 21 -2.84 11.88 -1.44
N PRO A 22 -1.83 11.12 -1.85
CA PRO A 22 -1.91 9.67 -1.94
C PRO A 22 -2.04 9.03 -0.55
N ILE A 23 -2.67 7.87 -0.50
CA ILE A 23 -2.76 7.07 0.72
C ILE A 23 -1.46 6.28 0.85
N GLU A 24 -0.79 6.39 1.98
CA GLU A 24 0.42 5.63 2.31
C GLU A 24 0.05 4.17 2.63
N VAL A 25 -0.17 3.39 1.59
CA VAL A 25 -0.47 1.96 1.70
C VAL A 25 0.43 1.19 0.77
N ASP A 26 1.29 0.37 1.35
CA ASP A 26 1.97 -0.66 0.59
C ASP A 26 1.03 -1.86 0.42
N ILE A 27 0.75 -2.20 -0.84
CA ILE A 27 -0.09 -3.35 -1.21
C ILE A 27 0.70 -4.65 -1.39
N GLY A 28 2.01 -4.61 -1.21
CA GLY A 28 2.84 -5.81 -1.18
C GLY A 28 2.52 -6.67 0.05
N GLY A 29 2.34 -7.97 -0.13
CA GLY A 29 2.04 -8.90 0.97
C GLY A 29 0.63 -8.79 1.57
N ILE A 30 -0.30 -8.14 0.86
CA ILE A 30 -1.71 -8.12 1.25
C ILE A 30 -2.30 -9.52 1.11
N GLN A 31 -2.99 -9.96 2.16
CA GLN A 31 -3.74 -11.21 2.14
C GLN A 31 -5.17 -11.01 1.66
N GLN A 32 -5.80 -9.92 2.08
CA GLN A 32 -7.21 -9.66 1.81
C GLN A 32 -7.51 -8.17 1.84
N ILE A 33 -8.45 -7.74 1.00
CA ILE A 33 -9.06 -6.41 1.06
C ILE A 33 -10.54 -6.59 1.37
N GLU A 34 -10.99 -6.04 2.49
CA GLU A 34 -12.37 -6.07 2.94
C GLU A 34 -13.02 -4.71 2.67
N ILE A 35 -14.18 -4.72 2.01
CA ILE A 35 -14.95 -3.51 1.74
C ILE A 35 -16.25 -3.57 2.53
N VAL A 36 -16.39 -2.69 3.52
CA VAL A 36 -17.60 -2.55 4.33
C VAL A 36 -18.35 -1.29 3.92
N LYS A 37 -19.58 -1.47 3.43
CA LYS A 37 -20.45 -0.39 2.97
C LYS A 37 -21.65 -0.21 3.93
N GLY A 38 -22.15 1.01 3.98
CA GLY A 38 -23.37 1.33 4.71
C GLY A 38 -23.17 1.54 6.22
N PRO A 39 -24.24 1.51 7.03
CA PRO A 39 -24.22 1.90 8.44
C PRO A 39 -23.26 1.10 9.33
N SER A 40 -22.98 -0.16 8.97
CA SER A 40 -22.02 -1.01 9.68
C SER A 40 -20.59 -0.47 9.68
N SER A 41 -20.25 0.41 8.73
CA SER A 41 -18.94 1.04 8.70
C SER A 41 -18.67 1.96 9.92
N ILE A 42 -19.72 2.45 10.57
CA ILE A 42 -19.61 3.30 11.76
C ILE A 42 -19.02 2.54 12.96
N LEU A 43 -19.23 1.21 13.02
CA LEU A 43 -18.67 0.38 14.09
C LEU A 43 -17.15 0.34 14.11
N TYR A 44 -16.52 0.58 12.97
CA TYR A 44 -15.06 0.49 12.83
C TYR A 44 -14.35 1.84 12.95
N SER A 45 -15.03 2.94 12.66
CA SER A 45 -14.40 4.26 12.72
C SER A 45 -15.39 5.41 12.70
N ASN A 46 -15.14 6.45 13.48
CA ASN A 46 -15.86 7.71 13.43
C ASN A 46 -15.68 8.38 12.06
N GLY A 47 -16.80 8.74 11.41
CA GLY A 47 -16.79 9.46 10.13
C GLY A 47 -16.59 8.58 8.89
N ALA A 48 -16.77 7.27 8.98
CA ALA A 48 -16.76 6.34 7.85
C ALA A 48 -18.11 6.30 7.12
N ILE A 49 -18.70 7.46 6.80
CA ILE A 49 -20.05 7.56 6.23
C ILE A 49 -20.13 6.89 4.84
N GLY A 50 -19.05 6.92 4.07
CA GLY A 50 -19.00 6.34 2.73
C GLY A 50 -18.63 4.86 2.72
N GLY A 51 -18.13 4.34 3.82
CA GLY A 51 -17.65 2.97 3.93
C GLY A 51 -16.21 2.86 4.44
N ILE A 52 -15.72 1.64 4.47
CA ILE A 52 -14.37 1.29 4.92
C ILE A 52 -13.73 0.36 3.90
N VAL A 53 -12.45 0.55 3.66
CA VAL A 53 -11.57 -0.41 3.02
C VAL A 53 -10.57 -0.88 4.08
N ASN A 54 -10.66 -2.13 4.49
CA ASN A 54 -9.72 -2.72 5.44
C ASN A 54 -8.73 -3.62 4.69
N ILE A 55 -7.46 -3.31 4.84
CA ILE A 55 -6.37 -4.07 4.28
C ILE A 55 -5.88 -5.01 5.35
N VAL A 56 -5.92 -6.31 5.04
CA VAL A 56 -5.49 -7.37 5.96
C VAL A 56 -4.19 -7.96 5.44
N ASP A 57 -3.19 -8.00 6.27
CA ASP A 57 -1.90 -8.65 6.03
C ASP A 57 -1.61 -9.74 7.07
N ASN A 58 -0.56 -10.50 6.84
CA ASN A 58 -0.10 -11.57 7.72
C ASN A 58 1.12 -11.19 8.56
N THR A 59 1.38 -9.91 8.75
CA THR A 59 2.53 -9.45 9.52
C THR A 59 2.54 -10.05 10.94
N ILE A 60 1.35 -10.25 11.52
CA ILE A 60 1.18 -11.02 12.76
C ILE A 60 0.37 -12.28 12.45
N ALA A 61 1.02 -13.44 12.46
CA ALA A 61 0.34 -14.71 12.28
C ALA A 61 -0.59 -15.00 13.47
N LYS A 62 -1.84 -15.34 13.17
CA LYS A 62 -2.89 -15.66 14.16
C LYS A 62 -3.01 -17.16 14.40
N GLU A 63 -2.42 -17.95 13.52
CA GLU A 63 -2.33 -19.41 13.55
C GLU A 63 -0.88 -19.80 13.34
N ASP A 64 -0.51 -21.03 13.71
CA ASP A 64 0.85 -21.54 13.52
C ASP A 64 1.19 -21.59 12.03
N VAL A 65 2.32 -21.02 11.67
CA VAL A 65 2.89 -21.15 10.33
C VAL A 65 3.59 -22.49 10.24
N LEU A 66 2.96 -23.42 9.53
CA LEU A 66 3.44 -24.82 9.47
C LEU A 66 4.61 -25.02 8.49
N GLU A 67 4.73 -24.16 7.49
CA GLU A 67 5.73 -24.26 6.43
C GLU A 67 6.48 -22.93 6.28
N ASN A 68 7.77 -23.04 5.99
CA ASN A 68 8.56 -21.88 5.64
C ASN A 68 8.27 -21.49 4.18
N ILE A 69 7.76 -20.29 3.99
CA ILE A 69 7.41 -19.75 2.67
C ILE A 69 8.33 -18.59 2.38
N PHE A 70 8.92 -18.61 1.20
CA PHE A 70 9.72 -17.53 0.67
C PHE A 70 9.17 -17.12 -0.70
N ASN A 71 8.83 -15.86 -0.85
CA ASN A 71 8.36 -15.30 -2.11
C ASN A 71 9.30 -14.21 -2.61
N LEU A 72 9.49 -14.20 -3.92
CA LEU A 72 10.23 -13.17 -4.64
C LEU A 72 9.38 -12.75 -5.84
N GLY A 73 9.09 -11.47 -5.95
CA GLY A 73 8.37 -10.89 -7.08
C GLY A 73 9.17 -9.78 -7.75
N PHE A 74 9.05 -9.71 -9.05
CA PHE A 74 9.53 -8.61 -9.88
C PHE A 74 8.46 -8.24 -10.89
N GLU A 75 8.25 -6.95 -11.07
CA GLU A 75 7.32 -6.39 -12.06
C GLU A 75 7.99 -5.20 -12.74
N SER A 76 7.84 -5.09 -14.05
CA SER A 76 8.26 -3.93 -14.82
C SER A 76 7.08 -3.38 -15.63
N GLN A 77 6.98 -2.07 -15.73
CA GLN A 77 5.90 -1.36 -16.41
C GLN A 77 6.49 -0.44 -17.47
N SER A 78 6.00 -0.55 -18.70
CA SER A 78 6.51 0.28 -19.82
C SER A 78 5.91 1.68 -19.86
N VAL A 79 4.76 1.91 -19.23
CA VAL A 79 4.05 3.19 -19.29
C VAL A 79 4.74 4.30 -18.50
N ASN A 80 5.65 3.95 -17.61
CA ASN A 80 6.37 4.87 -16.72
C ASN A 80 7.76 4.36 -16.38
N ASP A 81 8.33 3.51 -17.23
CA ASP A 81 9.65 2.86 -17.02
C ASP A 81 9.79 2.34 -15.56
N GLY A 82 8.69 1.84 -15.03
CA GLY A 82 8.58 1.47 -13.62
C GLY A 82 9.08 0.09 -13.31
N ASP A 83 9.76 -0.03 -12.17
CA ASP A 83 10.20 -1.28 -11.60
C ASP A 83 9.65 -1.45 -10.19
N ASN A 84 9.19 -2.67 -9.89
CA ASN A 84 8.73 -3.06 -8.57
C ASN A 84 9.34 -4.43 -8.22
N TYR A 85 9.88 -4.56 -7.03
CA TYR A 85 10.32 -5.82 -6.49
C TYR A 85 9.82 -6.01 -5.08
N ASN A 86 9.52 -7.25 -4.74
CA ASN A 86 9.16 -7.65 -3.39
C ASN A 86 9.85 -8.95 -3.02
N ILE A 87 10.19 -9.04 -1.76
CA ILE A 87 10.71 -10.24 -1.12
C ILE A 87 10.01 -10.41 0.21
N ASP A 88 9.53 -11.59 0.48
CA ASP A 88 8.95 -11.90 1.78
C ASP A 88 9.27 -13.32 2.24
N TYR A 89 9.33 -13.46 3.54
CA TYR A 89 9.50 -14.71 4.25
C TYR A 89 8.47 -14.80 5.36
N SER A 90 7.81 -15.94 5.44
CA SER A 90 7.01 -16.34 6.58
C SER A 90 7.41 -17.75 7.02
N GLY A 91 7.52 -17.96 8.32
CA GLY A 91 7.91 -19.25 8.84
C GLY A 91 7.79 -19.32 10.36
N SER A 92 8.11 -20.48 10.93
CA SER A 92 8.11 -20.69 12.38
C SER A 92 9.46 -21.25 12.84
N VAL A 93 9.97 -20.69 13.92
CA VAL A 93 11.20 -21.15 14.59
C VAL A 93 10.89 -21.35 16.07
N GLU A 94 11.00 -22.58 16.56
CA GLU A 94 10.78 -22.94 17.97
C GLU A 94 9.41 -22.48 18.51
N GLY A 95 8.35 -22.55 17.66
CA GLY A 95 6.99 -22.13 18.02
C GLY A 95 6.77 -20.62 18.05
N LEU A 96 7.69 -19.85 17.48
CA LEU A 96 7.52 -18.43 17.18
C LEU A 96 7.31 -18.27 15.67
N ASN A 97 6.20 -17.64 15.28
CA ASN A 97 5.95 -17.28 13.91
C ASN A 97 6.71 -15.99 13.58
N LEU A 98 7.40 -16.00 12.45
CA LEU A 98 8.18 -14.88 11.95
C LEU A 98 7.64 -14.46 10.59
N PHE A 99 7.56 -13.14 10.39
CA PHE A 99 7.25 -12.55 9.10
C PHE A 99 8.25 -11.40 8.82
N ILE A 100 8.83 -11.41 7.63
CA ILE A 100 9.72 -10.37 7.14
C ILE A 100 9.34 -10.10 5.71
N SER A 101 9.10 -8.85 5.35
CA SER A 101 8.94 -8.45 3.96
C SER A 101 9.64 -7.14 3.66
N HIS A 102 10.09 -7.03 2.43
CA HIS A 102 10.58 -5.78 1.87
C HIS A 102 10.05 -5.62 0.45
N SER A 103 9.51 -4.45 0.14
CA SER A 103 9.09 -4.06 -1.19
C SER A 103 9.72 -2.74 -1.57
N SER A 104 10.05 -2.59 -2.84
CA SER A 104 10.50 -1.32 -3.40
C SER A 104 9.90 -1.12 -4.76
N LYS A 105 9.37 0.06 -4.99
CA LYS A 105 8.72 0.49 -6.21
C LYS A 105 9.33 1.81 -6.64
N ASN A 106 9.74 1.91 -7.89
CA ASN A 106 10.23 3.13 -8.51
C ASN A 106 9.51 3.32 -9.84
N LEU A 107 8.75 4.37 -9.96
CA LEU A 107 8.00 4.73 -11.15
C LEU A 107 8.42 6.11 -11.59
N ASP A 108 8.80 6.24 -12.85
CA ASP A 108 9.00 7.53 -13.49
C ASP A 108 7.65 8.15 -13.91
N ASN A 109 7.69 9.31 -14.54
CA ASN A 109 6.47 9.95 -15.02
C ASN A 109 5.72 9.08 -16.02
N PHE A 110 4.40 9.13 -15.99
CA PHE A 110 3.56 8.39 -16.94
C PHE A 110 3.68 8.96 -18.35
N ASP A 111 4.00 8.09 -19.30
CA ASP A 111 3.90 8.41 -20.72
C ASP A 111 2.44 8.64 -21.10
N ILE A 112 2.18 9.69 -21.83
CA ILE A 112 0.87 10.04 -22.36
C ILE A 112 0.91 10.07 -23.88
N PRO A 113 -0.21 9.72 -24.55
CA PRO A 113 -0.32 9.85 -26.01
C PRO A 113 -0.11 11.29 -26.45
N ASP A 114 0.48 11.44 -27.63
CA ASP A 114 0.49 12.75 -28.30
C ASP A 114 -0.94 13.29 -28.40
N GLU A 115 -1.13 14.60 -28.21
CA GLU A 115 -2.44 15.26 -28.20
C GLU A 115 -3.34 14.95 -26.99
N ALA A 116 -2.86 14.26 -25.96
CA ALA A 116 -3.62 14.04 -24.72
C ALA A 116 -3.80 15.31 -23.87
N VAL A 117 -3.01 16.36 -24.13
CA VAL A 117 -3.11 17.64 -23.44
C VAL A 117 -4.11 18.54 -24.18
N ILE A 118 -5.16 18.95 -23.48
CA ILE A 118 -6.13 19.92 -24.03
C ILE A 118 -5.52 21.31 -23.91
N HIS A 119 -5.22 21.93 -25.06
CA HIS A 119 -4.72 23.29 -25.10
C HIS A 119 -5.87 24.32 -25.11
N GLU A 120 -5.82 25.29 -24.22
CA GLU A 120 -6.69 26.47 -24.34
C GLU A 120 -6.18 27.41 -25.44
N PRO A 121 -7.08 28.08 -26.22
CA PRO A 121 -6.66 28.96 -27.27
C PRO A 121 -5.82 30.13 -26.73
N GLY A 122 -4.55 30.18 -27.12
CA GLY A 122 -3.63 31.25 -26.76
C GLY A 122 -2.56 30.87 -25.71
N GLU A 123 -2.58 29.70 -25.20
CA GLU A 123 -1.51 29.19 -24.34
C GLU A 123 -0.42 28.47 -25.16
N THR A 124 0.83 28.85 -24.91
CA THR A 124 2.00 28.14 -25.42
C THR A 124 2.51 27.23 -24.32
N HIS A 125 2.19 25.98 -24.39
CA HIS A 125 2.74 24.97 -23.49
C HIS A 125 3.84 24.17 -24.18
N ASP A 126 4.81 23.70 -23.41
CA ASP A 126 5.74 22.70 -23.88
C ASP A 126 4.95 21.40 -24.18
N GLU A 127 5.17 20.82 -25.35
CA GLU A 127 4.60 19.51 -25.70
C GLU A 127 5.31 18.43 -24.88
N PHE A 128 4.63 17.93 -23.85
CA PHE A 128 5.13 16.80 -23.07
C PHE A 128 4.57 15.50 -23.62
N SER A 129 5.42 14.53 -23.83
CA SER A 129 5.02 13.13 -24.09
C SER A 129 4.75 12.33 -22.80
N TYR A 130 4.84 12.98 -21.66
CA TYR A 130 4.59 12.40 -20.33
C TYR A 130 3.84 13.38 -19.43
N LEU A 131 3.21 12.86 -18.40
CA LEU A 131 2.53 13.67 -17.38
C LEU A 131 3.56 14.12 -16.34
N PRO A 132 3.93 15.41 -16.28
CA PRO A 132 4.90 15.91 -15.30
C PRO A 132 4.45 15.68 -13.86
N ASN A 133 5.43 15.41 -12.95
CA ASN A 133 5.20 15.17 -11.53
C ASN A 133 4.24 14.00 -11.26
N SER A 134 4.26 12.97 -12.08
CA SER A 134 3.49 11.75 -11.85
C SER A 134 4.35 10.57 -11.38
N ASP A 135 5.62 10.83 -11.11
CA ASP A 135 6.57 9.86 -10.57
C ASP A 135 6.22 9.44 -9.13
N SER A 136 6.63 8.25 -8.77
CA SER A 136 6.38 7.72 -7.43
C SER A 136 7.48 6.75 -7.02
N LYS A 137 7.95 6.89 -5.79
CA LYS A 137 8.90 5.97 -5.15
C LYS A 137 8.33 5.51 -3.82
N LEU A 138 8.43 4.21 -3.57
CA LEU A 138 8.00 3.61 -2.31
C LEU A 138 9.00 2.54 -1.91
N ALA A 139 9.40 2.56 -0.66
CA ALA A 139 10.09 1.45 -0.01
C ALA A 139 9.37 1.10 1.28
N ALA A 140 9.00 -0.16 1.45
CA ALA A 140 8.31 -0.62 2.64
C ALA A 140 8.99 -1.86 3.22
N THR A 141 9.20 -1.84 4.52
CA THR A 141 9.72 -2.99 5.27
C THR A 141 8.76 -3.34 6.39
N ARG A 142 8.37 -4.60 6.46
CA ARG A 142 7.51 -5.13 7.52
C ARG A 142 8.22 -6.24 8.25
N LEU A 143 8.10 -6.20 9.56
CA LEU A 143 8.64 -7.21 10.47
C LEU A 143 7.52 -7.62 11.42
N GLY A 144 7.36 -8.91 11.63
CA GLY A 144 6.38 -9.46 12.57
C GLY A 144 6.92 -10.67 13.29
N ILE A 145 6.60 -10.76 14.57
CA ILE A 145 6.82 -11.94 15.39
C ILE A 145 5.57 -12.20 16.21
N SER A 146 5.11 -13.44 16.22
CA SER A 146 3.95 -13.83 17.01
C SER A 146 4.10 -15.23 17.59
N LYS A 147 3.33 -15.48 18.64
CA LYS A 147 3.14 -16.80 19.22
C LYS A 147 1.67 -17.12 19.31
N THR A 148 1.32 -18.33 18.93
CA THR A 148 -0.03 -18.86 18.88
C THR A 148 -0.18 -20.03 19.82
N GLY A 149 -1.40 -20.40 20.17
CA GLY A 149 -1.74 -21.54 21.02
C GLY A 149 -3.24 -21.61 21.24
N ASP A 150 -3.71 -22.62 21.97
CA ASP A 150 -5.14 -22.82 22.28
C ASP A 150 -5.79 -21.64 23.02
N TRP A 151 -4.97 -20.79 23.65
CA TRP A 151 -5.38 -19.57 24.35
C TRP A 151 -5.56 -18.37 23.41
N GLY A 152 -5.20 -18.48 22.13
CA GLY A 152 -5.18 -17.41 21.14
C GLY A 152 -3.79 -17.08 20.64
N TYR A 153 -3.52 -15.82 20.35
CA TYR A 153 -2.22 -15.36 19.86
C TYR A 153 -1.83 -14.01 20.48
N TYR A 154 -0.53 -13.75 20.49
CA TYR A 154 0.02 -12.41 20.72
C TYR A 154 1.21 -12.18 19.79
N GLY A 155 1.50 -10.95 19.47
CA GLY A 155 2.62 -10.60 18.62
C GLY A 155 2.94 -9.11 18.66
N ILE A 156 4.07 -8.79 18.03
CA ILE A 156 4.52 -7.44 17.79
C ILE A 156 4.90 -7.31 16.33
N SER A 157 4.59 -6.18 15.74
CA SER A 157 4.98 -5.85 14.37
C SER A 157 5.53 -4.45 14.25
N SER A 158 6.35 -4.25 13.23
CA SER A 158 6.86 -2.95 12.83
C SER A 158 6.69 -2.82 11.32
N VAL A 159 6.20 -1.65 10.89
CA VAL A 159 6.10 -1.27 9.49
C VAL A 159 6.83 0.04 9.31
N ILE A 160 7.75 0.07 8.37
CA ILE A 160 8.50 1.27 7.98
C ILE A 160 8.19 1.51 6.53
N ILE A 161 7.64 2.66 6.21
CA ILE A 161 7.30 3.08 4.84
C ILE A 161 8.03 4.40 4.56
N ASP A 162 8.73 4.43 3.45
CA ASP A 162 9.31 5.63 2.87
C ASP A 162 8.69 5.82 1.49
N GLN A 163 7.98 6.93 1.29
CA GLN A 163 7.22 7.19 0.08
C GLN A 163 7.43 8.63 -0.39
N LEU A 164 7.75 8.77 -1.67
CA LEU A 164 7.81 10.03 -2.38
C LEU A 164 6.88 9.96 -3.59
N ASN A 165 6.00 10.94 -3.71
CA ASN A 165 5.09 11.04 -4.85
C ASN A 165 5.18 12.43 -5.44
N GLY A 166 5.24 12.50 -6.75
CA GLY A 166 4.96 13.72 -7.47
C GLY A 166 3.48 14.09 -7.36
N VAL A 167 3.17 15.34 -7.56
CA VAL A 167 1.79 15.85 -7.59
C VAL A 167 1.57 16.51 -8.96
N PRO A 168 0.87 15.81 -9.88
CA PRO A 168 0.56 16.38 -11.20
C PRO A 168 -0.23 17.67 -11.07
N PHE A 169 0.02 18.61 -11.96
CA PHE A 169 -0.69 19.90 -12.06
C PHE A 169 -0.38 20.92 -10.93
N HIS A 170 0.75 20.78 -10.24
CA HIS A 170 1.27 21.77 -9.28
C HIS A 170 2.65 22.29 -9.68
#